data_6c08a6e0f8df8e6e8bd98229ee8897af
#
_entry.id   6c08a6e0f8df8e6e8bd98229ee8897af
#
_cell.length_a   1.000
_cell.length_b   1.000
_cell.length_c   1.000
_cell.angle_alpha   90.00
_cell.angle_beta   90.00
_cell.angle_gamma   90.00
#
_symmetry.space_group_name_H-M   'P 1'
#
loop_
_entity.id
_entity.type
_entity.pdbx_description
1 polymer ?
#
loop_
_entity_poly.entity_id
_entity_poly.type
_entity_poly.pdbx_seq_one_letter_code
_entity_poly.pdbx_strand_id
1 'polypeptide(L)'
;MAGYRAIAALGSTLRWRTEGLEHLETIARSGRQPVMAFWHGRILSATFFFRRRGIVVMTSENFDGEWIAGIIERFGYGTARGSTSRGGRKALLQLAREMAAGRPAGFAVDGPRGPARIAQPGAVWLAQATGNPVLPFHLEADRQWLLRSWDRTQIPRPFATVALAVGEPFDVPAGGDETTIERARGELETRLHALEVRARELLGSRLRAPGSGL
;
A
#
# COMPACT_ATOMS: atom_id res chain seq x y z
N MET A 1 8.53 14.11 16.50
CA MET A 1 8.35 13.20 17.66
C MET A 1 6.89 12.89 17.97
N ALA A 2 6.00 13.88 18.06
CA ALA A 2 4.58 13.69 18.43
C ALA A 2 3.81 12.80 17.42
N GLY A 3 3.93 13.04 16.12
CA GLY A 3 3.21 12.29 15.09
C GLY A 3 3.48 10.79 15.10
N TYR A 4 4.75 10.37 15.22
CA TYR A 4 5.10 8.96 15.35
C TYR A 4 4.43 8.31 16.58
N ARG A 5 4.51 8.98 17.77
CA ARG A 5 3.91 8.46 18.99
C ARG A 5 2.39 8.32 18.89
N ALA A 6 1.72 9.32 18.29
CA ALA A 6 0.27 9.30 18.11
C ALA A 6 -0.15 8.14 17.18
N ILE A 7 0.51 7.96 16.04
CA ILE A 7 0.23 6.86 15.11
C ILE A 7 0.54 5.51 15.75
N ALA A 8 1.65 5.40 16.48
CA ALA A 8 2.04 4.18 17.17
C ALA A 8 1.04 3.80 18.27
N ALA A 9 0.62 4.77 19.10
CA ALA A 9 -0.38 4.56 20.15
C ALA A 9 -1.74 4.16 19.57
N LEU A 10 -2.21 4.87 18.54
CA LEU A 10 -3.46 4.52 17.85
C LEU A 10 -3.36 3.11 17.25
N GLY A 11 -2.31 2.85 16.48
CA GLY A 11 -2.11 1.58 15.79
C GLY A 11 -2.03 0.39 16.74
N SER A 12 -1.45 0.56 17.94
CA SER A 12 -1.36 -0.51 18.95
C SER A 12 -2.72 -0.90 19.55
N THR A 13 -3.75 -0.07 19.41
CA THR A 13 -5.12 -0.38 19.85
C THR A 13 -5.92 -1.13 18.80
N LEU A 14 -5.47 -1.20 17.55
CA LEU A 14 -6.22 -1.77 16.44
C LEU A 14 -6.21 -3.30 16.49
N ARG A 15 -7.33 -3.87 16.11
CA ARG A 15 -7.47 -5.31 15.88
C ARG A 15 -7.39 -5.58 14.38
N TRP A 16 -6.76 -6.68 14.00
CA TRP A 16 -6.52 -6.98 12.60
C TRP A 16 -7.26 -8.23 12.16
N ARG A 17 -7.82 -8.18 10.96
CA ARG A 17 -8.30 -9.32 10.20
C ARG A 17 -7.58 -9.32 8.88
N THR A 18 -6.94 -10.41 8.55
CA THR A 18 -6.08 -10.48 7.37
C THR A 18 -6.46 -11.63 6.48
N GLU A 19 -6.36 -11.42 5.17
CA GLU A 19 -6.52 -12.43 4.14
C GLU A 19 -5.47 -12.19 3.06
N GLY A 20 -4.95 -13.28 2.46
CA GLY A 20 -3.98 -13.23 1.35
C GLY A 20 -2.53 -12.91 1.77
N LEU A 21 -2.19 -12.96 3.06
CA LEU A 21 -0.80 -12.71 3.49
C LEU A 21 0.19 -13.76 2.96
N GLU A 22 -0.27 -14.95 2.61
CA GLU A 22 0.50 -16.02 1.98
C GLU A 22 1.12 -15.61 0.64
N HIS A 23 0.55 -14.64 -0.04
CA HIS A 23 1.13 -14.09 -1.27
C HIS A 23 2.49 -13.42 -1.04
N LEU A 24 2.69 -12.75 0.11
CA LEU A 24 4.00 -12.21 0.49
C LEU A 24 5.05 -13.30 0.65
N GLU A 25 4.68 -14.41 1.29
CA GLU A 25 5.58 -15.55 1.48
C GLU A 25 5.91 -16.24 0.15
N THR A 26 4.92 -16.34 -0.74
CA THR A 26 5.09 -16.92 -2.06
C THR A 26 6.08 -16.12 -2.90
N ILE A 27 5.96 -14.78 -2.89
CA ILE A 27 6.90 -13.89 -3.56
C ILE A 27 8.30 -14.04 -2.96
N ALA A 28 8.41 -14.04 -1.63
CA ALA A 28 9.71 -14.17 -0.95
C ALA A 28 10.39 -15.51 -1.30
N ARG A 29 9.64 -16.62 -1.34
CA ARG A 29 10.17 -17.94 -1.75
C ARG A 29 10.65 -17.97 -3.20
N SER A 30 10.12 -17.14 -4.09
CA SER A 30 10.61 -17.01 -5.47
C SER A 30 11.88 -16.17 -5.60
N GLY A 31 12.43 -15.64 -4.49
CA GLY A 31 13.58 -14.74 -4.49
C GLY A 31 13.30 -13.33 -4.98
N ARG A 32 12.03 -13.00 -5.27
CA ARG A 32 11.60 -11.69 -5.75
C ARG A 32 11.10 -10.80 -4.59
N GLN A 33 10.90 -9.51 -4.87
CA GLN A 33 10.37 -8.53 -3.94
C GLN A 33 9.04 -7.98 -4.45
N PRO A 34 8.01 -7.77 -3.60
CA PRO A 34 6.76 -7.19 -4.07
C PRO A 34 6.87 -5.69 -4.35
N VAL A 35 6.24 -5.24 -5.43
CA VAL A 35 5.82 -3.86 -5.62
C VAL A 35 4.43 -3.72 -5.00
N MET A 36 4.38 -3.33 -3.74
CA MET A 36 3.15 -3.23 -2.94
C MET A 36 2.33 -2.01 -3.38
N ALA A 37 1.07 -2.20 -3.74
CA ALA A 37 0.22 -1.18 -4.32
C ALA A 37 -1.10 -1.03 -3.54
N PHE A 38 -1.47 0.20 -3.18
CA PHE A 38 -2.67 0.50 -2.41
C PHE A 38 -3.14 1.95 -2.63
N TRP A 39 -4.36 2.31 -2.16
CA TRP A 39 -4.89 3.66 -2.25
C TRP A 39 -4.33 4.59 -1.16
N HIS A 40 -3.98 5.83 -1.52
CA HIS A 40 -3.38 6.84 -0.64
C HIS A 40 -4.21 7.08 0.63
N GLY A 41 -5.52 7.10 0.52
CA GLY A 41 -6.41 7.27 1.67
C GLY A 41 -6.32 6.20 2.77
N ARG A 42 -5.52 5.14 2.58
CA ARG A 42 -5.30 4.04 3.54
C ARG A 42 -3.90 4.05 4.17
N ILE A 43 -3.13 5.11 3.92
CA ILE A 43 -1.71 5.20 4.28
C ILE A 43 -1.44 5.00 5.78
N LEU A 44 -2.30 5.49 6.67
CA LEU A 44 -2.09 5.36 8.13
C LEU A 44 -2.11 3.90 8.59
N SER A 45 -3.14 3.16 8.17
CA SER A 45 -3.27 1.73 8.51
C SER A 45 -2.17 0.91 7.86
N ALA A 46 -1.81 1.19 6.59
CA ALA A 46 -0.73 0.53 5.88
C ALA A 46 0.61 0.76 6.57
N THR A 47 0.93 2.00 6.94
CA THR A 47 2.18 2.35 7.65
C THR A 47 2.34 1.59 8.95
N PHE A 48 1.26 1.46 9.73
CA PHE A 48 1.35 0.74 10.99
C PHE A 48 1.40 -0.77 10.82
N PHE A 49 0.61 -1.35 9.91
CA PHE A 49 0.57 -2.80 9.70
C PHE A 49 1.90 -3.34 9.17
N PHE A 50 2.44 -2.71 8.13
CA PHE A 50 3.67 -3.15 7.47
C PHE A 50 4.95 -2.55 8.06
N ARG A 51 4.90 -1.99 9.26
CA ARG A 51 6.09 -1.45 9.94
C ARG A 51 7.19 -2.50 10.12
N ARG A 52 8.46 -2.04 10.11
CA ARG A 52 9.66 -2.88 10.34
C ARG A 52 9.84 -4.01 9.32
N ARG A 53 9.31 -3.85 8.12
CA ARG A 53 9.48 -4.80 7.01
C ARG A 53 10.47 -4.32 5.94
N GLY A 54 11.18 -3.22 6.20
CA GLY A 54 12.18 -2.69 5.28
C GLY A 54 11.64 -2.13 3.95
N ILE A 55 10.33 -1.94 3.83
CA ILE A 55 9.69 -1.43 2.62
C ILE A 55 10.22 -0.03 2.32
N VAL A 56 10.56 0.25 1.07
CA VAL A 56 10.96 1.57 0.61
C VAL A 56 9.79 2.24 -0.11
N VAL A 57 9.48 3.47 0.29
CA VAL A 57 8.37 4.24 -0.29
C VAL A 57 8.86 5.53 -0.92
N MET A 58 8.13 6.02 -1.91
CA MET A 58 8.40 7.32 -2.53
C MET A 58 7.85 8.44 -1.63
N THR A 59 8.69 9.45 -1.35
CA THR A 59 8.31 10.65 -0.61
C THR A 59 8.62 11.91 -1.41
N SER A 60 7.82 12.96 -1.22
CA SER A 60 8.05 14.26 -1.85
C SER A 60 9.34 14.93 -1.32
N GLU A 61 9.96 15.75 -2.15
CA GLU A 61 11.17 16.53 -1.78
C GLU A 61 10.83 17.86 -1.08
N ASN A 62 9.56 18.18 -0.85
CA ASN A 62 9.16 19.38 -0.14
C ASN A 62 9.22 19.20 1.40
N PHE A 63 9.06 20.30 2.14
CA PHE A 63 9.13 20.32 3.61
C PHE A 63 8.17 19.33 4.27
N ASP A 64 6.93 19.24 3.79
CA ASP A 64 5.94 18.27 4.31
C ASP A 64 6.40 16.82 4.07
N GLY A 65 7.02 16.56 2.91
CA GLY A 65 7.61 15.27 2.59
C GLY A 65 8.75 14.89 3.51
N GLU A 66 9.58 15.84 3.95
CA GLU A 66 10.67 15.58 4.91
C GLU A 66 10.14 15.20 6.29
N TRP A 67 9.12 15.90 6.76
CA TRP A 67 8.50 15.61 8.03
C TRP A 67 7.82 14.24 8.06
N ILE A 68 7.09 13.90 6.98
CA ILE A 68 6.48 12.59 6.78
C ILE A 68 7.55 11.50 6.68
N ALA A 69 8.62 11.72 5.91
CA ALA A 69 9.74 10.78 5.79
C ALA A 69 10.33 10.45 7.17
N GLY A 70 10.60 11.45 8.01
CA GLY A 70 11.12 11.24 9.36
C GLY A 70 10.16 10.47 10.28
N ILE A 71 8.84 10.49 10.04
CA ILE A 71 7.87 9.67 10.77
C ILE A 71 7.92 8.22 10.30
N ILE A 72 7.85 7.99 8.98
CA ILE A 72 7.78 6.64 8.42
C ILE A 72 9.10 5.87 8.58
N GLU A 73 10.25 6.54 8.54
CA GLU A 73 11.55 5.95 8.82
C GLU A 73 11.62 5.34 10.24
N ARG A 74 10.97 5.97 11.22
CA ARG A 74 10.85 5.41 12.57
C ARG A 74 9.98 4.17 12.66
N PHE A 75 9.07 4.01 11.71
CA PHE A 75 8.32 2.76 11.54
C PHE A 75 9.13 1.69 10.78
N GLY A 76 10.38 1.97 10.39
CA GLY A 76 11.28 1.03 9.72
C GLY A 76 11.10 0.99 8.20
N TYR A 77 10.57 2.06 7.61
CA TYR A 77 10.53 2.24 6.16
C TYR A 77 11.81 2.91 5.67
N GLY A 78 12.19 2.63 4.44
CA GLY A 78 13.13 3.45 3.69
C GLY A 78 12.38 4.47 2.83
N THR A 79 13.08 5.52 2.41
CA THR A 79 12.51 6.57 1.56
C THR A 79 13.31 6.77 0.29
N ALA A 80 12.62 6.85 -0.85
CA ALA A 80 13.16 7.30 -2.13
C ALA A 80 12.61 8.70 -2.42
N ARG A 81 13.50 9.68 -2.63
CA ARG A 81 13.12 11.09 -2.79
C ARG A 81 12.71 11.39 -4.21
N GLY A 82 11.49 11.92 -4.41
CA GLY A 82 10.93 12.34 -5.69
C GLY A 82 9.41 12.32 -5.66
N SER A 83 8.79 12.93 -6.68
CA SER A 83 7.33 12.90 -6.87
C SER A 83 7.01 12.71 -8.35
N THR A 84 5.75 12.37 -8.66
CA THR A 84 5.27 12.19 -10.05
C THR A 84 5.45 13.43 -10.93
N SER A 85 5.61 14.62 -10.36
CA SER A 85 5.76 15.88 -11.09
C SER A 85 7.19 16.39 -11.21
N ARG A 86 8.09 16.03 -10.28
CA ARG A 86 9.53 16.37 -10.31
C ARG A 86 10.32 15.25 -9.65
N GLY A 87 11.33 14.76 -10.34
CA GLY A 87 12.19 13.70 -9.79
C GLY A 87 11.56 12.29 -9.73
N GLY A 88 10.35 12.08 -10.25
CA GLY A 88 9.68 10.77 -10.22
C GLY A 88 10.52 9.66 -10.88
N ARG A 89 11.16 9.97 -12.02
CA ARG A 89 12.08 9.02 -12.69
C ARG A 89 13.29 8.68 -11.81
N LYS A 90 13.87 9.68 -11.13
CA LYS A 90 14.99 9.46 -10.20
C LYS A 90 14.58 8.59 -9.01
N ALA A 91 13.41 8.85 -8.45
CA ALA A 91 12.87 8.04 -7.35
C ALA A 91 12.56 6.60 -7.78
N LEU A 92 12.01 6.38 -8.98
CA LEU A 92 11.80 5.04 -9.53
C LEU A 92 13.11 4.28 -9.73
N LEU A 93 14.17 4.93 -10.25
CA LEU A 93 15.49 4.33 -10.35
C LEU A 93 16.10 3.99 -8.98
N GLN A 94 15.88 4.83 -7.97
CA GLN A 94 16.28 4.54 -6.61
C GLN A 94 15.51 3.33 -6.06
N LEU A 95 14.19 3.27 -6.23
CA LEU A 95 13.38 2.12 -5.82
C LEU A 95 13.84 0.82 -6.50
N ALA A 96 14.15 0.87 -7.81
CA ALA A 96 14.68 -0.29 -8.53
C ALA A 96 16.01 -0.81 -7.92
N ARG A 97 16.90 0.08 -7.51
CA ARG A 97 18.16 -0.29 -6.81
C ARG A 97 17.88 -0.91 -5.44
N GLU A 98 16.93 -0.36 -4.68
CA GLU A 98 16.53 -0.89 -3.40
C GLU A 98 15.90 -2.28 -3.52
N MET A 99 15.09 -2.51 -4.56
CA MET A 99 14.52 -3.82 -4.85
C MET A 99 15.60 -4.84 -5.26
N ALA A 100 16.59 -4.42 -6.04
CA ALA A 100 17.77 -5.26 -6.37
C ALA A 100 18.59 -5.60 -5.12
N ALA A 101 18.55 -4.76 -4.07
CA ALA A 101 19.15 -5.02 -2.76
C ALA A 101 18.25 -5.85 -1.82
N GLY A 102 17.15 -6.42 -2.33
CA GLY A 102 16.25 -7.30 -1.58
C GLY A 102 15.19 -6.58 -0.74
N ARG A 103 14.88 -5.30 -1.03
CA ARG A 103 13.88 -4.53 -0.29
C ARG A 103 12.58 -4.36 -1.08
N PRO A 104 11.40 -4.59 -0.47
CA PRO A 104 10.13 -4.33 -1.13
C PRO A 104 9.92 -2.83 -1.42
N ALA A 105 9.17 -2.52 -2.48
CA ALA A 105 8.74 -1.16 -2.77
C ALA A 105 7.25 -0.96 -2.39
N GLY A 106 6.88 0.22 -1.92
CA GLY A 106 5.49 0.57 -1.58
C GLY A 106 4.99 1.80 -2.33
N PHE A 107 3.79 1.71 -2.90
CA PHE A 107 3.12 2.77 -3.65
C PHE A 107 1.71 3.04 -3.18
N ALA A 108 1.42 4.30 -2.84
CA ALA A 108 0.08 4.85 -2.85
C ALA A 108 -0.22 5.25 -4.30
N VAL A 109 -0.94 4.38 -5.04
CA VAL A 109 -0.95 4.41 -6.52
C VAL A 109 -1.78 5.54 -7.13
N ASP A 110 -2.70 6.15 -6.41
CA ASP A 110 -3.42 7.34 -6.84
C ASP A 110 -2.61 8.64 -6.64
N GLY A 111 -1.39 8.52 -6.12
CA GLY A 111 -0.43 9.61 -5.98
C GLY A 111 -0.83 10.68 -4.96
N PRO A 112 0.00 11.71 -4.76
CA PRO A 112 -0.22 12.71 -3.70
C PRO A 112 -1.25 13.79 -4.05
N ARG A 113 -1.74 13.83 -5.30
CA ARG A 113 -2.66 14.85 -5.80
C ARG A 113 -3.96 14.29 -6.36
N GLY A 114 -4.07 12.95 -6.42
CA GLY A 114 -5.21 12.29 -7.03
C GLY A 114 -5.29 12.40 -8.56
N PRO A 115 -6.45 12.17 -9.13
CA PRO A 115 -7.73 11.91 -8.47
C PRO A 115 -7.74 10.61 -7.65
N ALA A 116 -8.53 10.60 -6.56
CA ALA A 116 -8.64 9.44 -5.68
C ALA A 116 -9.11 8.21 -6.44
N ARG A 117 -8.47 7.07 -6.15
CA ARG A 117 -8.83 5.75 -6.70
C ARG A 117 -8.71 5.63 -8.21
N ILE A 118 -7.82 6.41 -8.81
CA ILE A 118 -7.35 6.24 -10.18
C ILE A 118 -5.85 5.93 -10.11
N ALA A 119 -5.47 4.72 -10.50
CA ALA A 119 -4.10 4.28 -10.40
C ALA A 119 -3.19 5.01 -11.39
N GLN A 120 -2.06 5.51 -10.90
CA GLN A 120 -0.97 6.05 -11.73
C GLN A 120 -0.02 4.92 -12.13
N PRO A 121 0.68 5.02 -13.26
CA PRO A 121 1.47 3.92 -13.80
C PRO A 121 2.77 3.61 -13.04
N GLY A 122 3.17 4.39 -12.03
CA GLY A 122 4.47 4.28 -11.37
C GLY A 122 4.79 2.89 -10.82
N ALA A 123 3.83 2.22 -10.18
CA ALA A 123 4.00 0.88 -9.63
C ALA A 123 4.21 -0.17 -10.73
N VAL A 124 3.43 -0.10 -11.82
CA VAL A 124 3.53 -1.05 -12.93
C VAL A 124 4.79 -0.81 -13.76
N TRP A 125 5.26 0.43 -13.92
CA TRP A 125 6.57 0.72 -14.51
C TRP A 125 7.71 0.13 -13.70
N LEU A 126 7.67 0.26 -12.38
CA LEU A 126 8.70 -0.33 -11.53
C LEU A 126 8.68 -1.86 -11.62
N ALA A 127 7.50 -2.47 -11.60
CA ALA A 127 7.34 -3.91 -11.76
C ALA A 127 7.92 -4.41 -13.08
N GLN A 128 7.57 -3.76 -14.20
CA GLN A 128 8.12 -4.07 -15.53
C GLN A 128 9.65 -3.94 -15.56
N ALA A 129 10.18 -2.84 -15.05
CA ALA A 129 11.62 -2.56 -15.09
C ALA A 129 12.46 -3.50 -14.24
N THR A 130 11.89 -4.07 -13.18
CA THR A 130 12.60 -4.91 -12.21
C THR A 130 12.29 -6.41 -12.33
N GLY A 131 11.27 -6.79 -13.11
CA GLY A 131 10.76 -8.16 -13.16
C GLY A 131 10.12 -8.63 -11.86
N ASN A 132 9.77 -7.71 -10.97
CA ASN A 132 9.12 -7.99 -9.69
C ASN A 132 7.60 -7.88 -9.80
N PRO A 133 6.82 -8.70 -9.08
CA PRO A 133 5.37 -8.69 -9.18
C PRO A 133 4.75 -7.47 -8.50
N VAL A 134 3.64 -6.98 -9.05
CA VAL A 134 2.75 -6.05 -8.36
C VAL A 134 1.90 -6.84 -7.36
N LEU A 135 1.88 -6.39 -6.11
CA LEU A 135 1.06 -6.97 -5.04
C LEU A 135 0.03 -5.93 -4.58
N PRO A 136 -1.22 -6.01 -5.08
CA PRO A 136 -2.29 -5.11 -4.66
C PRO A 136 -2.80 -5.50 -3.27
N PHE A 137 -3.11 -4.49 -2.44
CA PHE A 137 -3.78 -4.72 -1.16
C PHE A 137 -4.68 -3.55 -0.77
N HIS A 138 -5.65 -3.81 0.09
CA HIS A 138 -6.53 -2.79 0.63
C HIS A 138 -6.76 -2.98 2.13
N LEU A 139 -6.93 -1.86 2.84
CA LEU A 139 -7.28 -1.84 4.25
C LEU A 139 -8.59 -1.07 4.45
N GLU A 140 -9.48 -1.61 5.30
CA GLU A 140 -10.72 -0.95 5.67
C GLU A 140 -10.97 -1.09 7.17
N ALA A 141 -11.39 -0.02 7.84
CA ALA A 141 -11.71 -0.04 9.27
C ALA A 141 -13.22 -0.07 9.50
N ASP A 142 -13.68 -0.85 10.49
CA ASP A 142 -15.11 -0.90 10.87
C ASP A 142 -15.60 0.41 11.48
N ARG A 143 -14.72 1.16 12.14
CA ARG A 143 -14.99 2.48 12.75
C ARG A 143 -13.84 3.43 12.46
N GLN A 144 -14.12 4.52 11.79
CA GLN A 144 -13.12 5.50 11.35
C GLN A 144 -13.65 6.92 11.38
N TRP A 145 -12.70 7.86 11.31
CA TRP A 145 -12.93 9.22 10.86
C TRP A 145 -12.43 9.32 9.42
N LEU A 146 -13.20 9.96 8.55
CA LEU A 146 -12.80 10.28 7.19
C LEU A 146 -12.47 11.78 7.11
N LEU A 147 -11.26 12.10 6.70
CA LEU A 147 -10.87 13.48 6.48
C LEU A 147 -11.57 14.06 5.25
N ARG A 148 -11.80 15.37 5.26
CA ARG A 148 -12.31 16.11 4.09
C ARG A 148 -11.16 16.45 3.14
N SER A 149 -10.29 15.48 2.83
CA SER A 149 -9.20 15.57 1.86
C SER A 149 -9.62 14.94 0.53
N TRP A 150 -8.85 15.21 -0.53
CA TRP A 150 -9.10 14.66 -1.86
C TRP A 150 -9.14 13.12 -1.87
N ASP A 151 -8.29 12.47 -1.05
CA ASP A 151 -8.13 11.01 -0.93
C ASP A 151 -9.06 10.39 0.11
N ARG A 152 -9.82 11.20 0.86
CA ARG A 152 -10.64 10.76 1.98
C ARG A 152 -9.84 9.88 2.94
N THR A 153 -8.68 10.36 3.39
CA THR A 153 -7.81 9.65 4.33
C THR A 153 -8.62 9.10 5.49
N GLN A 154 -8.48 7.79 5.70
CA GLN A 154 -9.13 7.06 6.76
C GLN A 154 -8.23 7.04 8.00
N ILE A 155 -8.78 7.51 9.13
CA ILE A 155 -8.16 7.39 10.46
C ILE A 155 -9.01 6.40 11.25
N PRO A 156 -8.54 5.17 11.49
CA PRO A 156 -9.25 4.22 12.35
C PRO A 156 -9.49 4.80 13.75
N ARG A 157 -10.65 4.54 14.34
CA ARG A 157 -10.86 4.91 15.74
C ARG A 157 -10.09 3.96 16.65
N PRO A 158 -9.73 4.37 17.87
CA PRO A 158 -9.14 3.47 18.87
C PRO A 158 -9.99 2.21 19.03
N PHE A 159 -9.34 1.05 19.14
CA PHE A 159 -9.97 -0.28 19.28
C PHE A 159 -10.86 -0.69 18.10
N ALA A 160 -10.74 -0.03 16.95
CA ALA A 160 -11.38 -0.46 15.72
C ALA A 160 -10.78 -1.77 15.21
N THR A 161 -11.57 -2.54 14.46
CA THR A 161 -11.07 -3.66 13.67
C THR A 161 -10.73 -3.15 12.27
N VAL A 162 -9.52 -3.45 11.81
CA VAL A 162 -9.07 -3.15 10.45
C VAL A 162 -8.92 -4.46 9.69
N ALA A 163 -9.63 -4.58 8.58
CA ALA A 163 -9.45 -5.67 7.64
C ALA A 163 -8.34 -5.31 6.65
N LEU A 164 -7.43 -6.24 6.38
CA LEU A 164 -6.45 -6.20 5.31
C LEU A 164 -6.74 -7.34 4.35
N ALA A 165 -7.09 -7.01 3.12
CA ALA A 165 -7.19 -7.94 2.01
C ALA A 165 -5.97 -7.75 1.09
N VAL A 166 -5.17 -8.79 0.91
CA VAL A 166 -4.04 -8.83 -0.02
C VAL A 166 -4.45 -9.69 -1.20
N GLY A 167 -4.36 -9.11 -2.41
CA GLY A 167 -4.72 -9.79 -3.64
C GLY A 167 -3.60 -10.65 -4.18
N GLU A 168 -3.94 -11.47 -5.18
CA GLU A 168 -2.95 -12.25 -5.91
C GLU A 168 -1.94 -11.32 -6.60
N PRO A 169 -0.63 -11.61 -6.51
CA PRO A 169 0.38 -10.86 -7.25
C PRO A 169 0.23 -11.10 -8.76
N PHE A 170 0.65 -10.13 -9.56
CA PHE A 170 0.70 -10.30 -11.00
C PHE A 170 1.98 -9.67 -11.58
N ASP A 171 2.44 -10.26 -12.66
CA ASP A 171 3.65 -9.81 -13.37
C ASP A 171 3.29 -8.85 -14.50
N VAL A 172 4.16 -7.85 -14.73
CA VAL A 172 4.08 -6.95 -15.88
C VAL A 172 5.11 -7.41 -16.90
N PRO A 173 4.73 -7.74 -18.15
CA PRO A 173 5.66 -8.24 -19.15
C PRO A 173 6.84 -7.30 -19.39
N ALA A 174 8.05 -7.84 -19.36
CA ALA A 174 9.27 -7.08 -19.65
C ALA A 174 9.27 -6.59 -21.10
N GLY A 175 9.79 -5.37 -21.34
CA GLY A 175 9.89 -4.79 -22.69
C GLY A 175 8.55 -4.44 -23.35
N GLY A 176 7.45 -4.50 -22.62
CA GLY A 176 6.15 -4.09 -23.12
C GLY A 176 6.08 -2.59 -23.40
N ASP A 177 5.26 -2.23 -24.35
CA ASP A 177 5.00 -0.85 -24.79
C ASP A 177 4.04 -0.10 -23.84
N GLU A 178 3.67 1.11 -24.20
CA GLU A 178 2.71 1.94 -23.46
C GLU A 178 1.34 1.26 -23.30
N THR A 179 0.90 0.49 -24.27
CA THR A 179 -0.35 -0.28 -24.22
C THR A 179 -0.29 -1.37 -23.14
N THR A 180 0.86 -2.01 -23.01
CA THR A 180 1.11 -3.02 -21.95
C THR A 180 1.06 -2.37 -20.56
N ILE A 181 1.68 -1.21 -20.39
CA ILE A 181 1.64 -0.44 -19.15
C ILE A 181 0.21 -0.02 -18.79
N GLU A 182 -0.54 0.52 -19.77
CA GLU A 182 -1.91 0.97 -19.51
C GLU A 182 -2.84 -0.22 -19.17
N ARG A 183 -2.66 -1.37 -19.81
CA ARG A 183 -3.39 -2.59 -19.45
C ARG A 183 -3.09 -3.04 -18.01
N ALA A 184 -1.81 -3.08 -17.64
CA ALA A 184 -1.39 -3.46 -16.28
C ALA A 184 -1.87 -2.45 -15.23
N ARG A 185 -1.90 -1.14 -15.56
CA ARG A 185 -2.47 -0.09 -14.72
C ARG A 185 -3.97 -0.30 -14.50
N GLY A 186 -4.72 -0.56 -15.56
CA GLY A 186 -6.15 -0.85 -15.50
C GLY A 186 -6.46 -2.13 -14.72
N GLU A 187 -5.63 -3.17 -14.88
CA GLU A 187 -5.73 -4.39 -14.08
C GLU A 187 -5.49 -4.11 -12.60
N LEU A 188 -4.44 -3.36 -12.26
CA LEU A 188 -4.17 -2.95 -10.88
C LEU A 188 -5.35 -2.20 -10.26
N GLU A 189 -5.91 -1.24 -10.98
CA GLU A 189 -7.07 -0.44 -10.54
C GLU A 189 -8.28 -1.34 -10.26
N THR A 190 -8.59 -2.25 -11.17
CA THR A 190 -9.69 -3.21 -11.02
C THR A 190 -9.51 -4.11 -9.81
N ARG A 191 -8.30 -4.66 -9.60
CA ARG A 191 -7.98 -5.50 -8.45
C ARG A 191 -8.08 -4.74 -7.14
N LEU A 192 -7.63 -3.48 -7.08
CA LEU A 192 -7.74 -2.64 -5.89
C LEU A 192 -9.20 -2.33 -5.52
N HIS A 193 -10.06 -2.09 -6.50
CA HIS A 193 -11.50 -1.93 -6.27
C HIS A 193 -12.16 -3.21 -5.74
N ALA A 194 -11.80 -4.36 -6.29
CA ALA A 194 -12.28 -5.65 -5.79
C ALA A 194 -11.83 -5.91 -4.34
N LEU A 195 -10.59 -5.59 -4.01
CA LEU A 195 -10.05 -5.72 -2.65
C LEU A 195 -10.72 -4.75 -1.65
N GLU A 196 -11.18 -3.58 -2.09
CA GLU A 196 -11.98 -2.68 -1.26
C GLU A 196 -13.30 -3.35 -0.84
N VAL A 197 -13.98 -3.99 -1.77
CA VAL A 197 -15.20 -4.78 -1.48
C VAL A 197 -14.87 -5.92 -0.54
N ARG A 198 -13.81 -6.69 -0.83
CA ARG A 198 -13.39 -7.82 -0.02
C ARG A 198 -13.03 -7.45 1.42
N ALA A 199 -12.31 -6.36 1.62
CA ALA A 199 -11.97 -5.88 2.97
C ALA A 199 -13.22 -5.50 3.78
N ARG A 200 -14.24 -4.91 3.15
CA ARG A 200 -15.54 -4.64 3.80
C ARG A 200 -16.28 -5.92 4.18
N GLU A 201 -16.27 -6.93 3.32
CA GLU A 201 -16.86 -8.25 3.60
C GLU A 201 -16.19 -8.92 4.82
N LEU A 202 -14.85 -8.85 4.90
CA LEU A 202 -14.08 -9.36 6.04
C LEU A 202 -14.50 -8.68 7.35
N LEU A 203 -14.89 -7.42 7.35
CA LEU A 203 -15.43 -6.73 8.51
C LEU A 203 -16.84 -7.21 8.85
N GLY A 204 -17.69 -7.44 7.85
CA GLY A 204 -19.08 -7.88 7.99
C GLY A 204 -19.25 -9.34 8.40
N SER A 205 -18.26 -10.20 8.17
CA SER A 205 -18.35 -11.65 8.42
C SER A 205 -18.52 -12.07 9.89
N ARG A 206 -18.50 -11.14 10.85
CA ARG A 206 -18.80 -11.41 12.28
C ARG A 206 -20.27 -11.54 12.62
N LEU A 207 -21.20 -11.24 11.71
CA LEU A 207 -22.63 -11.38 11.95
C LEU A 207 -23.15 -12.82 11.69
N ARG A 208 -22.28 -13.73 11.24
CA ARG A 208 -22.60 -15.16 11.09
C ARG A 208 -21.61 -16.01 11.90
N ALA A 209 -21.71 -15.97 13.23
CA ALA A 209 -21.21 -17.08 14.03
C ALA A 209 -22.07 -18.31 13.72
N PRO A 210 -21.49 -19.47 13.36
CA PRO A 210 -22.25 -20.69 13.29
C PRO A 210 -22.53 -21.13 14.74
N GLY A 211 -23.78 -21.21 15.14
CA GLY A 211 -24.09 -21.81 16.43
C GLY A 211 -25.34 -21.25 17.08
N SER A 212 -26.49 -21.65 16.59
CA SER A 212 -27.60 -22.18 17.38
C SER A 212 -28.61 -22.82 16.42
N GLY A 213 -28.25 -23.99 15.93
CA GLY A 213 -29.23 -24.97 15.54
C GLY A 213 -29.62 -25.75 16.80
N LEU A 214 -30.80 -25.63 17.21
CA LEU A 214 -31.66 -26.65 17.83
C LEU A 214 -33.07 -26.40 17.38
#